data_c40fab9544b4c25496af2da79424a044
#
_entry.id   c40fab9544b4c25496af2da79424a044
#
_cell.length_a   1.000
_cell.length_b   1.000
_cell.length_c   1.000
_cell.angle_alpha   90.00
_cell.angle_beta   90.00
_cell.angle_gamma   90.00
#
_symmetry.space_group_name_H-M   'P 1'
#
loop_
_entity.id
_entity.type
_entity.pdbx_description
1 polymer ?
#
loop_
_entity_poly.entity_id
_entity_poly.type
_entity_poly.pdbx_seq_one_letter_code
_entity_poly.pdbx_strand_id
1 'polypeptide(L)'
;MKKFIFKKAYLFFSTLFIFILHVPFVFAKTKTPVNFLDKKITANPIIIKDSPFVNSFNLNVTIGSTNLYDSLRLGSLGLARQAFDYALKGFNVMKSVGEVANENIISIIDFSKPSSQKRLFVIDLANCKVLFNTYVAHGMQSGKEFANRFSNKPESNKSSLGFYETLSTYNGGNGYSLKLQGVEKGINDNANKRAIVIHGADYADESFIHSQGYLGRSWGCPALPQRLHKAVIDVIKNGTCLFIFSPDNNYLSHSKILNHPMSPSLAFK
;
A
#
# COMPACT_ATOMS: atom_id res chain seq x y z
N MET A 1 -9.56 -44.62 -43.06
CA MET A 1 -8.45 -44.91 -42.14
C MET A 1 -8.19 -43.90 -41.03
N LYS A 2 -8.57 -42.62 -41.14
CA LYS A 2 -8.32 -41.62 -40.07
C LYS A 2 -9.19 -41.74 -38.81
N LYS A 3 -10.37 -42.34 -38.86
CA LYS A 3 -11.28 -42.48 -37.70
C LYS A 3 -10.87 -43.60 -36.71
N PHE A 4 -10.02 -44.52 -37.11
CA PHE A 4 -9.62 -45.64 -36.26
C PHE A 4 -8.44 -45.33 -35.33
N ILE A 5 -7.62 -44.38 -35.71
CA ILE A 5 -6.44 -43.95 -34.94
C ILE A 5 -6.86 -43.13 -33.71
N PHE A 6 -7.89 -42.30 -33.83
CA PHE A 6 -8.38 -41.50 -32.71
C PHE A 6 -9.03 -42.32 -31.58
N LYS A 7 -9.72 -43.41 -31.89
CA LYS A 7 -10.32 -44.31 -30.86
C LYS A 7 -9.28 -45.05 -30.03
N LYS A 8 -8.15 -45.43 -30.62
CA LYS A 8 -7.08 -46.12 -29.88
C LYS A 8 -6.29 -45.16 -28.99
N ALA A 9 -6.11 -43.92 -29.41
CA ALA A 9 -5.46 -42.87 -28.57
C ALA A 9 -6.29 -42.53 -27.34
N TYR A 10 -7.63 -42.48 -27.47
CA TYR A 10 -8.53 -42.17 -26.35
C TYR A 10 -8.54 -43.26 -25.26
N LEU A 11 -8.46 -44.52 -25.66
CA LEU A 11 -8.37 -45.65 -24.72
C LEU A 11 -7.04 -45.69 -23.98
N PHE A 12 -5.94 -45.26 -24.60
CA PHE A 12 -4.62 -45.25 -23.97
C PHE A 12 -4.51 -44.14 -22.91
N PHE A 13 -5.07 -42.97 -23.16
CA PHE A 13 -5.10 -41.87 -22.19
C PHE A 13 -6.07 -42.13 -21.04
N SER A 14 -7.18 -42.85 -21.24
CA SER A 14 -8.13 -43.15 -20.15
C SER A 14 -7.58 -44.20 -19.17
N THR A 15 -6.80 -45.16 -19.63
CA THR A 15 -6.17 -46.20 -18.76
C THR A 15 -4.99 -45.62 -17.96
N LEU A 16 -4.26 -44.65 -18.51
CA LEU A 16 -3.17 -43.96 -17.78
C LEU A 16 -3.72 -43.05 -16.65
N PHE A 17 -4.87 -42.41 -16.87
CA PHE A 17 -5.51 -41.55 -15.87
C PHE A 17 -6.06 -42.30 -14.65
N ILE A 18 -6.55 -43.56 -14.87
CA ILE A 18 -7.06 -44.42 -13.79
C ILE A 18 -5.92 -44.97 -12.92
N PHE A 19 -4.70 -45.11 -13.47
CA PHE A 19 -3.56 -45.63 -12.71
C PHE A 19 -2.95 -44.58 -11.75
N ILE A 20 -3.08 -43.26 -12.05
CA ILE A 20 -2.58 -42.17 -11.21
C ILE A 20 -3.46 -41.94 -9.97
N LEU A 21 -4.74 -42.37 -10.01
CA LEU A 21 -5.70 -42.22 -8.90
C LEU A 21 -5.57 -43.28 -7.79
N HIS A 22 -4.69 -44.28 -7.93
CA HIS A 22 -4.56 -45.40 -6.99
C HIS A 22 -3.24 -45.40 -6.20
N VAL A 23 -2.52 -44.29 -6.13
CA VAL A 23 -1.36 -44.16 -5.24
C VAL A 23 -1.85 -43.75 -3.83
N PRO A 24 -1.71 -44.60 -2.80
CA PRO A 24 -2.12 -44.24 -1.46
C PRO A 24 -1.21 -43.14 -0.92
N PHE A 25 -1.79 -41.98 -0.61
CA PHE A 25 -1.12 -40.89 0.09
C PHE A 25 -0.87 -41.31 1.55
N VAL A 26 0.35 -41.67 1.88
CA VAL A 26 0.77 -41.91 3.27
C VAL A 26 1.10 -40.59 3.91
N PHE A 27 0.20 -40.06 4.74
CA PHE A 27 0.49 -38.93 5.62
C PHE A 27 1.32 -39.40 6.82
N ALA A 28 2.59 -39.11 6.85
CA ALA A 28 3.41 -39.21 8.06
C ALA A 28 3.05 -38.07 9.03
N LYS A 29 2.33 -38.40 10.11
CA LYS A 29 2.13 -37.52 11.27
C LYS A 29 3.38 -37.57 12.15
N THR A 30 4.24 -36.59 12.06
CA THR A 30 5.22 -36.32 13.10
C THR A 30 4.63 -35.33 14.12
N LYS A 31 4.20 -35.82 15.25
CA LYS A 31 3.92 -35.02 16.45
C LYS A 31 5.18 -34.95 17.27
N THR A 32 5.79 -33.79 17.37
CA THR A 32 6.72 -33.46 18.47
C THR A 32 6.00 -32.53 19.41
N PRO A 33 5.87 -32.86 20.69
CA PRO A 33 5.36 -31.92 21.69
C PRO A 33 6.47 -30.95 22.08
N VAL A 34 6.26 -29.67 21.85
CA VAL A 34 7.11 -28.61 22.41
C VAL A 34 6.57 -28.30 23.80
N ASN A 35 7.31 -28.70 24.84
CA ASN A 35 7.06 -28.30 26.23
C ASN A 35 7.44 -26.82 26.38
N PHE A 36 6.45 -25.95 26.55
CA PHE A 36 6.68 -24.60 27.07
C PHE A 36 6.86 -24.68 28.57
N LEU A 37 8.09 -24.46 29.05
CA LEU A 37 8.38 -24.18 30.44
C LEU A 37 7.90 -22.76 30.75
N ASP A 38 6.82 -22.68 31.54
CA ASP A 38 6.37 -21.45 32.18
C ASP A 38 7.44 -20.94 33.15
N LYS A 39 8.20 -19.95 32.69
CA LYS A 39 9.09 -19.18 33.58
C LYS A 39 8.35 -17.96 34.09
N LYS A 40 7.73 -18.12 35.24
CA LYS A 40 7.08 -17.05 36.02
C LYS A 40 8.15 -16.06 36.46
N ILE A 41 8.24 -14.91 35.78
CA ILE A 41 9.08 -13.81 36.21
C ILE A 41 8.25 -12.97 37.17
N THR A 42 8.51 -13.11 38.47
CA THR A 42 8.03 -12.20 39.50
C THR A 42 8.89 -10.93 39.47
N ALA A 43 8.33 -9.85 38.93
CA ALA A 43 8.94 -8.53 39.05
C ALA A 43 8.49 -7.91 40.39
N ASN A 44 9.45 -7.68 41.29
CA ASN A 44 9.25 -6.87 42.49
C ASN A 44 9.05 -5.40 42.08
N PRO A 45 8.09 -4.68 42.69
CA PRO A 45 7.95 -3.25 42.42
C PRO A 45 9.06 -2.49 43.15
N ILE A 46 9.88 -1.77 42.40
CA ILE A 46 10.78 -0.77 42.95
C ILE A 46 9.94 0.46 43.26
N ILE A 47 9.75 0.71 44.56
CA ILE A 47 9.16 1.95 45.08
C ILE A 47 10.25 3.03 45.00
N ILE A 48 10.13 3.96 44.07
CA ILE A 48 10.91 5.22 44.10
C ILE A 48 10.03 6.26 44.75
N LYS A 49 10.44 6.64 45.98
CA LYS A 49 9.88 7.74 46.75
C LYS A 49 10.34 9.07 46.17
N ASP A 50 9.38 9.95 46.00
CA ASP A 50 9.38 11.41 46.04
C ASP A 50 10.48 12.19 45.30
N SER A 51 10.10 12.76 44.16
CA SER A 51 10.59 14.06 43.72
C SER A 51 9.44 14.88 43.11
N PRO A 52 9.17 16.10 43.61
CA PRO A 52 8.08 16.94 43.17
C PRO A 52 8.53 17.83 42.02
N PHE A 53 8.34 17.39 40.79
CA PHE A 53 8.31 18.27 39.62
C PHE A 53 7.54 17.59 38.50
N VAL A 54 6.22 17.50 38.66
CA VAL A 54 5.33 17.27 37.51
C VAL A 54 5.04 18.64 36.91
N ASN A 55 5.97 19.16 36.12
CA ASN A 55 5.62 20.15 35.13
C ASN A 55 4.87 19.38 34.02
N SER A 56 3.57 19.63 33.94
CA SER A 56 2.76 19.30 32.79
C SER A 56 3.37 20.01 31.57
N PHE A 57 4.28 19.32 30.88
CA PHE A 57 4.69 19.68 29.55
C PHE A 57 3.51 19.44 28.62
N ASN A 58 2.72 20.48 28.38
CA ASN A 58 1.94 20.62 27.16
C ASN A 58 2.94 20.63 26.00
N LEU A 59 3.30 19.45 25.52
CA LEU A 59 4.04 19.27 24.28
C LEU A 59 3.11 19.58 23.11
N ASN A 60 2.84 20.87 22.91
CA ASN A 60 2.53 21.39 21.58
C ASN A 60 3.82 21.32 20.75
N VAL A 61 4.29 20.12 20.48
CA VAL A 61 5.39 19.90 19.55
C VAL A 61 4.83 20.08 18.16
N THR A 62 5.00 21.26 17.60
CA THR A 62 4.97 21.46 16.17
C THR A 62 6.17 20.71 15.61
N ILE A 63 5.98 19.41 15.36
CA ILE A 63 7.01 18.55 14.74
C ILE A 63 7.12 19.01 13.29
N GLY A 64 8.14 19.81 12.98
CA GLY A 64 8.46 20.14 11.59
C GLY A 64 8.65 18.87 10.78
N SER A 65 8.35 18.89 9.48
CA SER A 65 8.43 17.72 8.58
C SER A 65 9.76 16.96 8.68
N THR A 66 10.85 17.68 8.97
CA THR A 66 12.19 17.11 9.17
C THR A 66 12.24 16.18 10.37
N ASN A 67 11.68 16.59 11.50
CA ASN A 67 11.70 15.79 12.72
C ASN A 67 10.84 14.53 12.60
N LEU A 68 9.68 14.60 11.93
CA LEU A 68 8.79 13.45 11.78
C LEU A 68 9.41 12.36 10.87
N TYR A 69 10.01 12.75 9.75
CA TYR A 69 10.67 11.80 8.85
C TYR A 69 11.78 11.03 9.53
N ASP A 70 12.62 11.72 10.30
CA ASP A 70 13.77 11.11 10.97
C ASP A 70 13.34 10.30 12.21
N SER A 71 12.38 10.79 12.98
CA SER A 71 11.85 10.07 14.16
C SER A 71 11.17 8.75 13.78
N LEU A 72 10.48 8.71 12.65
CA LEU A 72 9.87 7.51 12.09
C LEU A 72 10.87 6.63 11.29
N ARG A 73 12.13 7.07 11.15
CA ARG A 73 13.17 6.39 10.37
C ARG A 73 12.71 6.04 8.95
N LEU A 74 11.94 6.92 8.32
CA LEU A 74 11.31 6.64 7.01
C LEU A 74 12.35 6.39 5.92
N GLY A 75 13.50 7.05 5.97
CA GLY A 75 14.63 6.79 5.08
C GLY A 75 15.17 5.36 5.21
N SER A 76 15.30 4.85 6.42
CA SER A 76 15.74 3.47 6.67
C SER A 76 14.70 2.44 6.21
N LEU A 77 13.41 2.80 6.22
CA LEU A 77 12.32 2.00 5.65
C LEU A 77 12.25 2.14 4.13
N GLY A 78 13.02 3.06 3.56
CA GLY A 78 13.17 3.26 2.14
C GLY A 78 12.22 4.27 1.52
N LEU A 79 11.47 5.09 2.26
CA LEU A 79 10.69 6.19 1.69
C LEU A 79 11.62 7.31 1.22
N ALA A 80 11.45 7.76 -0.03
CA ALA A 80 12.20 8.92 -0.51
C ALA A 80 11.80 10.18 0.27
N ARG A 81 12.79 10.99 0.70
CA ARG A 81 12.54 12.23 1.43
C ARG A 81 11.64 13.18 0.65
N GLN A 82 11.88 13.31 -0.65
CA GLN A 82 11.08 14.14 -1.53
C GLN A 82 9.61 13.68 -1.58
N ALA A 83 9.35 12.36 -1.64
CA ALA A 83 8.00 11.81 -1.61
C ALA A 83 7.26 12.18 -0.32
N PHE A 84 7.96 12.11 0.83
CA PHE A 84 7.39 12.46 2.12
C PHE A 84 7.11 13.98 2.24
N ASP A 85 8.06 14.82 1.86
CA ASP A 85 7.92 16.29 1.96
C ASP A 85 6.76 16.77 1.07
N TYR A 86 6.63 16.24 -0.17
CA TYR A 86 5.50 16.54 -1.03
C TYR A 86 4.18 16.00 -0.49
N ALA A 87 4.19 14.79 0.09
CA ALA A 87 3.00 14.21 0.71
C ALA A 87 2.46 15.10 1.84
N LEU A 88 3.32 15.55 2.76
CA LEU A 88 2.92 16.45 3.85
C LEU A 88 2.46 17.82 3.33
N LYS A 89 3.16 18.38 2.33
CA LYS A 89 2.75 19.63 1.72
C LYS A 89 1.34 19.55 1.17
N GLY A 90 1.07 18.55 0.34
CA GLY A 90 -0.25 18.38 -0.28
C GLY A 90 -1.32 17.98 0.72
N PHE A 91 -1.00 17.17 1.73
CA PHE A 91 -1.90 16.82 2.83
C PHE A 91 -2.38 18.10 3.56
N ASN A 92 -1.48 19.01 3.88
CA ASN A 92 -1.84 20.29 4.53
C ASN A 92 -2.73 21.16 3.63
N VAL A 93 -2.49 21.19 2.32
CA VAL A 93 -3.36 21.88 1.37
C VAL A 93 -4.74 21.24 1.34
N MET A 94 -4.84 19.93 1.17
CA MET A 94 -6.11 19.20 1.16
C MET A 94 -6.90 19.38 2.46
N LYS A 95 -6.21 19.33 3.61
CA LYS A 95 -6.79 19.61 4.92
C LYS A 95 -7.35 21.04 4.99
N SER A 96 -6.63 22.03 4.51
CA SER A 96 -7.05 23.43 4.56
C SER A 96 -8.30 23.75 3.72
N VAL A 97 -8.57 22.92 2.69
CA VAL A 97 -9.76 23.05 1.83
C VAL A 97 -10.87 22.05 2.16
N GLY A 98 -10.70 21.26 3.23
CA GLY A 98 -11.73 20.30 3.71
C GLY A 98 -11.82 19.00 2.91
N GLU A 99 -10.81 18.65 2.12
CA GLU A 99 -10.74 17.44 1.30
C GLU A 99 -10.21 16.22 2.07
N VAL A 100 -10.00 16.33 3.39
CA VAL A 100 -9.54 15.25 4.28
C VAL A 100 -10.46 15.19 5.48
N ALA A 101 -11.22 14.12 5.60
CA ALA A 101 -12.12 13.90 6.75
C ALA A 101 -11.40 13.24 7.94
N ASN A 102 -10.41 12.39 7.68
CA ASN A 102 -9.56 11.79 8.71
C ASN A 102 -8.12 12.30 8.57
N GLU A 103 -7.79 13.29 9.40
CA GLU A 103 -6.50 13.98 9.40
C GLU A 103 -5.38 13.24 10.11
N ASN A 104 -5.66 12.10 10.71
CA ASN A 104 -4.67 11.34 11.47
C ASN A 104 -3.82 10.41 10.58
N ILE A 105 -4.33 10.05 9.41
CA ILE A 105 -3.71 9.03 8.55
C ILE A 105 -3.33 9.62 7.20
N ILE A 106 -2.09 9.40 6.80
CA ILE A 106 -1.61 9.65 5.44
C ILE A 106 -1.06 8.37 4.82
N SER A 107 -1.37 8.15 3.56
CA SER A 107 -0.81 7.04 2.77
C SER A 107 0.07 7.59 1.65
N ILE A 108 1.25 6.98 1.45
CA ILE A 108 2.20 7.39 0.43
C ILE A 108 2.59 6.16 -0.40
N ILE A 109 2.40 6.23 -1.72
CA ILE A 109 2.93 5.26 -2.68
C ILE A 109 4.09 5.94 -3.40
N ASP A 110 5.31 5.41 -3.20
CA ASP A 110 6.53 5.95 -3.79
C ASP A 110 6.93 5.16 -5.05
N PHE A 111 6.47 5.61 -6.21
CA PHE A 111 6.80 5.01 -7.51
C PHE A 111 8.18 5.42 -8.04
N SER A 112 8.98 6.21 -7.31
CA SER A 112 10.41 6.36 -7.60
C SER A 112 11.16 5.04 -7.39
N LYS A 113 10.55 4.09 -6.67
CA LYS A 113 11.09 2.78 -6.34
C LYS A 113 10.57 1.68 -7.25
N PRO A 114 11.37 0.62 -7.48
CA PRO A 114 10.94 -0.56 -8.21
C PRO A 114 9.82 -1.29 -7.46
N SER A 115 9.01 -2.05 -8.17
CA SER A 115 7.92 -2.83 -7.57
C SER A 115 8.40 -3.99 -6.70
N SER A 116 9.66 -4.38 -6.84
CA SER A 116 10.35 -5.36 -6.00
C SER A 116 10.69 -4.85 -4.60
N GLN A 117 10.48 -3.55 -4.33
CA GLN A 117 10.67 -2.96 -3.00
C GLN A 117 9.34 -2.56 -2.37
N LYS A 118 9.28 -2.57 -1.04
CA LYS A 118 8.17 -2.00 -0.29
C LYS A 118 8.13 -0.50 -0.54
N ARG A 119 7.00 0.00 -1.06
CA ARG A 119 6.86 1.37 -1.52
C ARG A 119 5.48 1.99 -1.23
N LEU A 120 4.62 1.27 -0.49
CA LEU A 120 3.45 1.83 0.17
C LEU A 120 3.77 2.01 1.65
N PHE A 121 3.50 3.20 2.15
CA PHE A 121 3.61 3.59 3.56
C PHE A 121 2.25 4.11 4.03
N VAL A 122 1.79 3.64 5.18
CA VAL A 122 0.64 4.18 5.90
C VAL A 122 1.15 4.70 7.23
N ILE A 123 0.98 5.99 7.46
CA ILE A 123 1.56 6.70 8.60
C ILE A 123 0.42 7.29 9.43
N ASP A 124 0.42 7.00 10.72
CA ASP A 124 -0.39 7.66 11.73
C ASP A 124 0.36 8.91 12.20
N LEU A 125 -0.13 10.07 11.76
CA LEU A 125 0.46 11.38 12.09
C LEU A 125 0.20 11.76 13.54
N ALA A 126 -0.96 11.37 14.10
CA ALA A 126 -1.34 11.70 15.48
C ALA A 126 -0.47 10.97 16.50
N ASN A 127 -0.16 9.69 16.23
CA ASN A 127 0.63 8.85 17.12
C ASN A 127 2.10 8.71 16.67
N CYS A 128 2.53 9.42 15.63
CA CYS A 128 3.87 9.36 15.05
C CYS A 128 4.32 7.91 14.83
N LYS A 129 3.55 7.13 14.07
CA LYS A 129 3.79 5.71 13.86
C LYS A 129 3.60 5.28 12.42
N VAL A 130 4.50 4.42 11.91
CA VAL A 130 4.29 3.71 10.64
C VAL A 130 3.40 2.49 10.92
N LEU A 131 2.19 2.51 10.38
CA LEU A 131 1.22 1.41 10.53
C LEU A 131 1.48 0.29 9.54
N PHE A 132 1.81 0.65 8.29
CA PHE A 132 2.15 -0.32 7.25
C PHE A 132 3.29 0.19 6.39
N ASN A 133 4.20 -0.73 6.05
CA ASN A 133 5.16 -0.59 4.96
C ASN A 133 5.14 -1.88 4.14
N THR A 134 4.61 -1.81 2.92
CA THR A 134 4.36 -3.00 2.10
C THR A 134 4.54 -2.76 0.61
N TYR A 135 4.42 -3.83 -0.16
CA TYR A 135 4.44 -3.81 -1.60
C TYR A 135 3.14 -3.22 -2.16
N VAL A 136 3.22 -2.63 -3.35
CA VAL A 136 2.07 -2.20 -4.14
C VAL A 136 2.38 -2.30 -5.63
N ALA A 137 1.50 -2.96 -6.39
CA ALA A 137 1.61 -3.06 -7.84
C ALA A 137 1.07 -1.78 -8.50
N HIS A 138 1.54 -1.52 -9.73
CA HIS A 138 1.09 -0.42 -10.59
C HIS A 138 0.47 -0.94 -11.90
N GLY A 139 -0.07 -0.04 -12.71
CA GLY A 139 -0.71 -0.35 -13.99
C GLY A 139 0.28 -0.91 -15.02
N MET A 140 -0.15 -1.92 -15.79
CA MET A 140 0.70 -2.66 -16.73
C MET A 140 1.33 -1.77 -17.81
N GLN A 141 0.64 -0.71 -18.21
CA GLN A 141 1.16 0.24 -19.19
C GLN A 141 2.00 1.37 -18.56
N SER A 142 2.08 1.41 -17.21
CA SER A 142 3.00 2.33 -16.51
C SER A 142 4.47 1.91 -16.60
N GLY A 143 4.75 0.61 -16.76
CA GLY A 143 6.09 0.07 -16.88
C GLY A 143 6.15 -1.39 -16.46
N LYS A 144 7.36 -1.93 -16.39
CA LYS A 144 7.58 -3.34 -16.00
C LYS A 144 7.89 -3.41 -14.50
N GLU A 145 9.11 -3.11 -14.12
CA GLU A 145 9.57 -3.07 -12.73
C GLU A 145 9.31 -1.69 -12.11
N PHE A 146 9.66 -0.64 -12.86
CA PHE A 146 9.42 0.75 -12.47
C PHE A 146 8.17 1.30 -13.14
N ALA A 147 7.41 2.10 -12.40
CA ALA A 147 6.33 2.90 -12.96
C ALA A 147 6.91 4.25 -13.44
N ASN A 148 6.99 4.45 -14.74
CA ASN A 148 7.58 5.63 -15.37
C ASN A 148 6.67 6.30 -16.42
N ARG A 149 5.44 5.80 -16.60
CA ARG A 149 4.44 6.35 -17.51
C ARG A 149 3.10 6.40 -16.80
N PHE A 150 2.47 7.56 -16.80
CA PHE A 150 1.24 7.81 -16.05
C PHE A 150 0.16 8.39 -16.98
N SER A 151 -1.10 8.25 -16.63
CA SER A 151 -2.19 8.76 -17.45
C SER A 151 -3.50 8.86 -16.66
N ASN A 152 -4.27 9.91 -16.94
CA ASN A 152 -5.63 10.10 -16.46
C ASN A 152 -6.70 9.64 -17.49
N LYS A 153 -6.26 9.13 -18.68
CA LYS A 153 -7.18 8.73 -19.76
C LYS A 153 -7.83 7.38 -19.42
N PRO A 154 -9.13 7.21 -19.70
CA PRO A 154 -9.78 5.90 -19.66
C PRO A 154 -9.00 4.86 -20.49
N GLU A 155 -9.10 3.60 -20.08
CA GLU A 155 -8.51 2.44 -20.78
C GLU A 155 -7.00 2.50 -21.04
N SER A 156 -6.30 3.50 -20.46
CA SER A 156 -4.84 3.63 -20.61
C SER A 156 -4.05 2.50 -19.94
N ASN A 157 -4.68 1.75 -19.03
CA ASN A 157 -4.05 0.74 -18.18
C ASN A 157 -2.80 1.25 -17.44
N LYS A 158 -2.72 2.58 -17.23
CA LYS A 158 -1.66 3.27 -16.50
C LYS A 158 -2.18 3.75 -15.16
N SER A 159 -1.31 3.76 -14.16
CA SER A 159 -1.56 4.48 -12.91
C SER A 159 -1.58 5.99 -13.17
N SER A 160 -2.24 6.74 -12.30
CA SER A 160 -2.20 8.21 -12.26
C SER A 160 -1.46 8.65 -11.01
N LEU A 161 -0.68 9.72 -11.11
CA LEU A 161 0.00 10.35 -9.97
C LEU A 161 -0.93 11.29 -9.22
N GLY A 162 -0.46 11.78 -8.08
CA GLY A 162 -1.08 12.87 -7.37
C GLY A 162 -1.84 12.45 -6.12
N PHE A 163 -2.67 13.37 -5.65
CA PHE A 163 -3.42 13.25 -4.41
C PHE A 163 -4.81 12.69 -4.63
N TYR A 164 -5.24 11.90 -3.65
CA TYR A 164 -6.54 11.25 -3.64
C TYR A 164 -7.19 11.36 -2.27
N GLU A 165 -8.50 11.50 -2.24
CA GLU A 165 -9.33 11.17 -1.11
C GLU A 165 -9.72 9.69 -1.19
N THR A 166 -9.60 8.97 -0.08
CA THR A 166 -10.09 7.61 0.03
C THR A 166 -11.56 7.61 0.39
N LEU A 167 -12.37 6.86 -0.35
CA LEU A 167 -13.81 6.83 -0.16
C LEU A 167 -14.26 5.59 0.62
N SER A 168 -15.48 5.14 0.35
CA SER A 168 -16.08 3.93 0.92
C SER A 168 -15.52 2.67 0.28
N THR A 169 -15.65 1.56 1.01
CA THR A 169 -15.33 0.22 0.54
C THR A 169 -16.52 -0.44 -0.15
N TYR A 170 -16.23 -1.45 -0.98
CA TYR A 170 -17.23 -2.31 -1.60
C TYR A 170 -16.64 -3.69 -1.89
N ASN A 171 -17.50 -4.69 -2.14
CA ASN A 171 -17.07 -5.99 -2.66
C ASN A 171 -17.41 -6.05 -4.15
N GLY A 172 -16.39 -6.18 -4.99
CA GLY A 172 -16.50 -6.24 -6.45
C GLY A 172 -15.74 -7.43 -7.02
N GLY A 173 -15.45 -7.39 -8.33
CA GLY A 173 -14.71 -8.46 -9.03
C GLY A 173 -13.32 -8.74 -8.45
N ASN A 174 -12.69 -7.75 -7.80
CA ASN A 174 -11.42 -7.91 -7.09
C ASN A 174 -11.60 -8.14 -5.57
N GLY A 175 -12.79 -8.53 -5.12
CA GLY A 175 -13.12 -8.68 -3.70
C GLY A 175 -13.24 -7.33 -2.96
N TYR A 176 -12.84 -7.32 -1.68
CA TYR A 176 -12.88 -6.14 -0.83
C TYR A 176 -11.95 -5.04 -1.34
N SER A 177 -12.53 -3.95 -1.76
CA SER A 177 -11.87 -2.87 -2.48
C SER A 177 -12.24 -1.50 -1.93
N LEU A 178 -11.34 -0.52 -2.09
CA LEU A 178 -11.49 0.86 -1.63
C LEU A 178 -11.56 1.80 -2.84
N LYS A 179 -12.65 2.55 -2.95
CA LYS A 179 -12.82 3.58 -3.98
C LYS A 179 -11.90 4.77 -3.72
N LEU A 180 -11.40 5.35 -4.81
CA LEU A 180 -10.52 6.51 -4.78
C LEU A 180 -11.12 7.68 -5.57
N GLN A 181 -11.09 8.88 -5.00
CA GLN A 181 -11.37 10.13 -5.69
C GLN A 181 -10.05 10.86 -5.93
N GLY A 182 -9.66 11.01 -7.21
CA GLY A 182 -8.54 11.88 -7.55
C GLY A 182 -8.97 13.35 -7.45
N VAL A 183 -8.16 14.17 -6.78
CA VAL A 183 -8.51 15.58 -6.49
C VAL A 183 -7.79 16.58 -7.39
N GLU A 184 -6.94 16.11 -8.30
CA GLU A 184 -6.15 16.97 -9.19
C GLU A 184 -6.69 16.93 -10.62
N LYS A 185 -7.35 18.03 -11.04
CA LYS A 185 -7.96 18.16 -12.36
C LYS A 185 -6.94 17.99 -13.51
N GLY A 186 -7.26 17.09 -14.43
CA GLY A 186 -6.41 16.76 -15.59
C GLY A 186 -5.31 15.73 -15.27
N ILE A 187 -5.03 15.45 -14.00
CA ILE A 187 -3.96 14.55 -13.52
C ILE A 187 -4.54 13.21 -13.08
N ASN A 188 -5.56 13.21 -12.22
CA ASN A 188 -6.17 11.99 -11.66
C ASN A 188 -7.68 12.12 -11.40
N ASP A 189 -8.31 13.23 -11.72
CA ASP A 189 -9.74 13.48 -11.48
C ASP A 189 -10.68 12.49 -12.18
N ASN A 190 -10.20 11.74 -13.17
CA ASN A 190 -10.94 10.64 -13.77
C ASN A 190 -10.81 9.30 -13.02
N ALA A 191 -10.07 9.23 -11.93
CA ALA A 191 -9.78 7.97 -11.24
C ALA A 191 -11.05 7.20 -10.88
N ASN A 192 -12.04 7.86 -10.28
CA ASN A 192 -13.32 7.22 -9.92
C ASN A 192 -14.08 6.73 -11.18
N LYS A 193 -14.17 7.53 -12.25
CA LYS A 193 -14.79 7.15 -13.52
C LYS A 193 -14.07 5.99 -14.21
N ARG A 194 -12.76 5.89 -14.02
CA ARG A 194 -11.91 4.80 -14.51
C ARG A 194 -11.95 3.55 -13.62
N ALA A 195 -12.76 3.54 -12.57
CA ALA A 195 -12.84 2.50 -11.56
C ALA A 195 -11.46 2.16 -10.93
N ILE A 196 -10.61 3.17 -10.74
CA ILE A 196 -9.34 3.03 -10.03
C ILE A 196 -9.64 2.89 -8.54
N VAL A 197 -9.22 1.77 -7.96
CA VAL A 197 -9.47 1.40 -6.56
C VAL A 197 -8.22 0.78 -5.95
N ILE A 198 -8.13 0.75 -4.63
CA ILE A 198 -7.17 -0.13 -3.94
C ILE A 198 -7.84 -1.48 -3.72
N HIS A 199 -7.17 -2.57 -4.10
CA HIS A 199 -7.66 -3.93 -3.94
C HIS A 199 -6.53 -4.92 -3.62
N GLY A 200 -6.88 -6.13 -3.19
CA GLY A 200 -5.94 -7.24 -3.04
C GLY A 200 -5.69 -7.94 -4.36
N ALA A 201 -4.47 -8.48 -4.54
CA ALA A 201 -4.14 -9.33 -5.68
C ALA A 201 -2.97 -10.24 -5.37
N ASP A 202 -3.05 -11.50 -5.82
CA ASP A 202 -1.97 -12.47 -5.65
C ASP A 202 -0.69 -12.02 -6.37
N TYR A 203 -0.83 -11.38 -7.54
CA TYR A 203 0.30 -10.87 -8.31
C TYR A 203 1.04 -9.69 -7.63
N ALA A 204 0.50 -9.14 -6.56
CA ALA A 204 1.14 -8.10 -5.74
C ALA A 204 1.89 -8.67 -4.53
N ASP A 205 2.00 -9.98 -4.42
CA ASP A 205 2.70 -10.66 -3.33
C ASP A 205 4.19 -10.85 -3.63
N GLU A 206 4.96 -11.04 -2.56
CA GLU A 206 6.41 -11.24 -2.59
C GLU A 206 6.82 -12.49 -3.39
N SER A 207 5.96 -13.50 -3.44
CA SER A 207 6.16 -14.71 -4.25
C SER A 207 6.36 -14.39 -5.74
N PHE A 208 5.66 -13.37 -6.25
CA PHE A 208 5.85 -12.90 -7.62
C PHE A 208 7.24 -12.27 -7.84
N ILE A 209 7.75 -11.54 -6.85
CA ILE A 209 9.11 -10.96 -6.90
C ILE A 209 10.14 -12.09 -6.95
N HIS A 210 9.98 -13.12 -6.12
CA HIS A 210 10.87 -14.28 -6.13
C HIS A 210 10.89 -15.02 -7.47
N SER A 211 9.74 -15.08 -8.16
CA SER A 211 9.62 -15.84 -9.42
C SER A 211 10.08 -15.06 -10.66
N GLN A 212 9.93 -13.73 -10.69
CA GLN A 212 10.20 -12.94 -11.91
C GLN A 212 10.95 -11.63 -11.68
N GLY A 213 11.37 -11.33 -10.44
CA GLY A 213 12.16 -10.15 -10.07
C GLY A 213 11.35 -8.89 -9.79
N TYR A 214 10.05 -8.85 -10.06
CA TYR A 214 9.15 -7.70 -9.85
C TYR A 214 7.71 -8.16 -9.62
N LEU A 215 6.82 -7.29 -9.12
CA LEU A 215 5.41 -7.60 -8.96
C LEU A 215 4.67 -7.74 -10.30
N GLY A 216 3.57 -8.48 -10.31
CA GLY A 216 2.59 -8.38 -11.38
C GLY A 216 2.00 -6.96 -11.47
N ARG A 217 1.10 -6.73 -12.42
CA ARG A 217 0.63 -5.39 -12.77
C ARG A 217 -0.89 -5.39 -12.97
N SER A 218 -1.51 -4.30 -12.54
CA SER A 218 -2.95 -4.06 -12.66
C SER A 218 -3.30 -3.37 -14.00
N TRP A 219 -4.56 -2.97 -14.14
CA TRP A 219 -5.02 -2.08 -15.22
C TRP A 219 -5.02 -0.60 -14.79
N GLY A 220 -4.20 -0.24 -13.81
CA GLY A 220 -4.02 1.12 -13.31
C GLY A 220 -4.21 1.26 -11.81
N CYS A 221 -4.91 0.34 -11.17
CA CYS A 221 -5.18 0.32 -9.73
C CYS A 221 -3.90 0.11 -8.91
N PRO A 222 -3.75 0.72 -7.73
CA PRO A 222 -2.82 0.25 -6.73
C PRO A 222 -3.31 -1.09 -6.18
N ALA A 223 -2.59 -2.19 -6.46
CA ALA A 223 -2.95 -3.50 -5.93
C ALA A 223 -1.98 -3.93 -4.81
N LEU A 224 -2.53 -4.44 -3.73
CA LEU A 224 -1.82 -4.83 -2.51
C LEU A 224 -1.68 -6.35 -2.40
N PRO A 225 -0.71 -6.86 -1.61
CA PRO A 225 -0.67 -8.27 -1.27
C PRO A 225 -2.00 -8.75 -0.69
N GLN A 226 -2.52 -9.87 -1.20
CA GLN A 226 -3.83 -10.40 -0.82
C GLN A 226 -3.98 -10.58 0.70
N ARG A 227 -2.92 -10.97 1.40
CA ARG A 227 -2.91 -11.16 2.86
C ARG A 227 -3.02 -9.86 3.68
N LEU A 228 -2.70 -8.69 3.09
CA LEU A 228 -2.64 -7.41 3.81
C LEU A 228 -3.72 -6.41 3.38
N HIS A 229 -4.30 -6.57 2.17
CA HIS A 229 -5.17 -5.54 1.58
C HIS A 229 -6.31 -5.13 2.50
N LYS A 230 -6.98 -6.09 3.14
CA LYS A 230 -8.12 -5.80 4.02
C LYS A 230 -7.70 -4.96 5.22
N ALA A 231 -6.61 -5.32 5.90
CA ALA A 231 -6.12 -4.59 7.06
C ALA A 231 -5.67 -3.16 6.70
N VAL A 232 -5.00 -2.99 5.55
CA VAL A 232 -4.62 -1.67 5.05
C VAL A 232 -5.86 -0.84 4.70
N ILE A 233 -6.78 -1.38 3.93
CA ILE A 233 -8.02 -0.69 3.51
C ILE A 233 -8.84 -0.25 4.72
N ASP A 234 -8.97 -1.11 5.75
CA ASP A 234 -9.75 -0.79 6.96
C ASP A 234 -9.17 0.41 7.73
N VAL A 235 -7.86 0.65 7.65
CA VAL A 235 -7.19 1.79 8.28
C VAL A 235 -7.33 3.06 7.44
N ILE A 236 -7.23 2.95 6.10
CA ILE A 236 -7.13 4.13 5.24
C ILE A 236 -8.45 4.57 4.59
N LYS A 237 -9.57 3.85 4.79
CA LYS A 237 -10.89 4.19 4.23
C LYS A 237 -11.50 5.44 4.85
N ASN A 238 -12.52 6.01 4.18
CA ASN A 238 -13.39 7.06 4.68
C ASN A 238 -12.67 8.39 4.94
N GLY A 239 -12.10 8.98 3.90
CA GLY A 239 -11.63 10.36 3.91
C GLY A 239 -10.19 10.56 4.38
N THR A 240 -9.30 9.57 4.24
CA THR A 240 -7.86 9.81 4.43
C THR A 240 -7.21 10.30 3.15
N CYS A 241 -6.05 10.93 3.28
CA CYS A 241 -5.22 11.34 2.15
C CYS A 241 -4.34 10.18 1.67
N LEU A 242 -4.37 9.92 0.36
CA LEU A 242 -3.41 9.06 -0.33
C LEU A 242 -2.63 9.91 -1.34
N PHE A 243 -1.31 9.81 -1.33
CA PHE A 243 -0.43 10.42 -2.32
C PHE A 243 0.31 9.36 -3.12
N ILE A 244 0.22 9.42 -4.45
CA ILE A 244 0.96 8.57 -5.38
C ILE A 244 2.04 9.42 -6.04
N PHE A 245 3.29 9.20 -5.63
CA PHE A 245 4.46 9.98 -6.04
C PHE A 245 5.27 9.26 -7.11
N SER A 246 5.80 10.03 -8.03
CA SER A 246 6.95 9.73 -8.88
C SER A 246 7.69 11.04 -9.16
N PRO A 247 9.02 11.05 -9.36
CA PRO A 247 9.78 12.24 -9.76
C PRO A 247 9.54 12.59 -11.24
N ASP A 248 8.27 12.65 -11.64
CA ASP A 248 7.82 13.02 -12.98
C ASP A 248 7.74 14.54 -13.10
N ASN A 249 8.59 15.13 -13.93
CA ASN A 249 8.68 16.59 -14.06
C ASN A 249 7.38 17.21 -14.58
N ASN A 250 6.63 16.49 -15.43
CA ASN A 250 5.35 16.99 -15.92
C ASN A 250 4.34 17.06 -14.79
N TYR A 251 4.26 16.03 -13.94
CA TYR A 251 3.40 16.05 -12.74
C TYR A 251 3.81 17.18 -11.79
N LEU A 252 5.08 17.22 -11.41
CA LEU A 252 5.59 18.19 -10.41
C LEU A 252 5.36 19.63 -10.82
N SER A 253 5.47 19.96 -12.11
CA SER A 253 5.24 21.32 -12.65
C SER A 253 3.76 21.70 -12.79
N HIS A 254 2.86 20.73 -12.99
CA HIS A 254 1.44 20.97 -13.23
C HIS A 254 0.53 20.73 -12.03
N SER A 255 1.00 20.08 -10.97
CA SER A 255 0.21 19.86 -9.75
C SER A 255 -0.08 21.21 -9.06
N LYS A 256 -1.36 21.57 -9.03
CA LYS A 256 -1.79 22.79 -8.31
C LYS A 256 -1.65 22.65 -6.80
N ILE A 257 -1.78 21.43 -6.28
CA ILE A 257 -1.61 21.15 -4.84
C ILE A 257 -0.14 21.35 -4.45
N LEU A 258 0.81 20.76 -5.20
CA LEU A 258 2.24 20.91 -4.91
C LEU A 258 2.74 22.34 -5.14
N ASN A 259 2.14 23.07 -6.06
CA ASN A 259 2.53 24.45 -6.38
C ASN A 259 1.63 25.50 -5.69
N HIS A 260 0.74 25.04 -4.77
CA HIS A 260 -0.07 25.97 -3.99
C HIS A 260 0.83 26.86 -3.12
N PRO A 261 0.66 28.19 -3.17
CA PRO A 261 1.39 29.10 -2.29
C PRO A 261 0.98 28.81 -0.83
N MET A 262 1.94 28.36 -0.02
CA MET A 262 1.70 28.18 1.41
C MET A 262 1.62 29.54 2.08
N SER A 263 0.46 29.88 2.64
CA SER A 263 0.36 31.02 3.54
C SER A 263 1.27 30.79 4.75
N PRO A 264 1.99 31.80 5.26
CA PRO A 264 2.87 31.62 6.42
C PRO A 264 2.20 31.05 7.66
N SER A 265 0.86 31.19 7.77
CA SER A 265 0.05 30.63 8.85
C SER A 265 -0.15 29.11 8.78
N LEU A 266 0.10 28.48 7.64
CA LEU A 266 -0.01 27.02 7.47
C LEU A 266 1.33 26.28 7.62
N ALA A 267 2.43 27.03 7.66
CA ALA A 267 3.76 26.44 7.82
C ALA A 267 4.05 25.97 9.26
N PHE A 268 3.23 26.36 10.25
CA PHE A 268 3.49 26.16 11.67
C PHE A 268 2.21 25.90 12.49
N LYS A 269 1.35 25.01 12.05
CA LYS A 269 0.27 24.48 12.93
C LYS A 269 0.35 22.98 13.04
#